data_63a0f50cd4bd715df0488e5f33bbff66
#
_entry.id   63a0f50cd4bd715df0488e5f33bbff66
#
_cell.length_a   1.000
_cell.length_b   1.000
_cell.length_c   1.000
_cell.angle_alpha   90.00
_cell.angle_beta   90.00
_cell.angle_gamma   90.00
#
_symmetry.space_group_name_H-M   'P 1'
#
loop_
_entity.id
_entity.type
_entity.pdbx_description
1 polymer ?
#
loop_
_entity_poly.entity_id
_entity_poly.type
_entity_poly.pdbx_seq_one_letter_code
_entity_poly.pdbx_strand_id
1 'polypeptide(L)'
;EAAKIAKDEFDVDVEIIDLQSLRPLDEKTIIESVKKTNRLVIVEESWPFASVGSEIVNFVQNEIFDYLDSPIKKVNSADVPMPYSSVLEKKYLPQVNDIILAIKEVCYI
;
A
#
# COMPACT_ATOMS: atom_id res chain seq x y z
N GLU A 1 3.05 -11.27 -5.55
CA GLU A 1 3.07 -12.47 -4.68
C GLU A 1 2.06 -12.35 -3.53
N ALA A 2 2.04 -11.24 -2.80
CA ALA A 2 1.10 -11.05 -1.69
C ALA A 2 -0.35 -11.12 -2.17
N ALA A 3 -0.67 -10.53 -3.33
CA ALA A 3 -2.02 -10.59 -3.89
C ALA A 3 -2.45 -12.02 -4.20
N LYS A 4 -1.53 -12.84 -4.72
CA LYS A 4 -1.81 -14.25 -4.99
C LYS A 4 -2.09 -15.02 -3.71
N ILE A 5 -1.28 -14.81 -2.68
CA ILE A 5 -1.47 -15.46 -1.38
C ILE A 5 -2.81 -15.02 -0.76
N ALA A 6 -3.14 -13.74 -0.86
CA ALA A 6 -4.41 -13.23 -0.35
C ALA A 6 -5.61 -13.92 -1.02
N LYS A 7 -5.55 -14.12 -2.33
CA LYS A 7 -6.62 -14.82 -3.05
C LYS A 7 -6.68 -16.29 -2.67
N ASP A 8 -5.53 -16.97 -2.64
CA ASP A 8 -5.47 -18.41 -2.41
C ASP A 8 -5.82 -18.80 -0.97
N GLU A 9 -5.37 -18.02 0.02
CA GLU A 9 -5.54 -18.37 1.42
C GLU A 9 -6.74 -17.69 2.10
N PHE A 10 -7.11 -16.50 1.66
CA PHE A 10 -8.14 -15.70 2.33
C PHE A 10 -9.32 -15.33 1.42
N ASP A 11 -9.28 -15.76 0.16
CA ASP A 11 -10.30 -15.44 -0.86
C ASP A 11 -10.52 -13.94 -1.02
N VAL A 12 -9.42 -13.17 -1.00
CA VAL A 12 -9.44 -11.72 -1.19
C VAL A 12 -8.92 -11.39 -2.58
N ASP A 13 -9.74 -10.69 -3.38
CA ASP A 13 -9.34 -10.20 -4.69
C ASP A 13 -8.64 -8.85 -4.53
N VAL A 14 -7.42 -8.74 -5.03
CA VAL A 14 -6.60 -7.54 -4.92
C VAL A 14 -6.40 -6.92 -6.30
N GLU A 15 -6.77 -5.66 -6.46
CA GLU A 15 -6.46 -4.89 -7.65
C GLU A 15 -5.13 -4.18 -7.42
N ILE A 16 -4.17 -4.39 -8.34
CA ILE A 16 -2.82 -3.84 -8.21
C ILE A 16 -2.66 -2.66 -9.15
N ILE A 17 -2.17 -1.54 -8.63
CA ILE A 17 -1.81 -0.37 -9.41
C ILE A 17 -0.31 -0.14 -9.26
N ASP A 18 0.41 -0.18 -10.38
CA ASP A 18 1.84 0.12 -10.41
C ASP A 18 2.00 1.55 -10.91
N LEU A 19 2.43 2.45 -10.02
CA LEU A 19 2.62 3.85 -10.37
C LEU A 19 3.96 4.03 -11.05
N GLN A 20 3.94 4.07 -12.39
CA GLN A 20 5.15 4.25 -13.19
C GLN A 20 5.58 5.70 -13.30
N SER A 21 4.67 6.64 -13.03
CA SER A 21 4.96 8.07 -13.07
C SER A 21 4.39 8.73 -11.82
N LEU A 22 5.23 9.51 -11.14
CA LEU A 22 4.84 10.27 -9.96
C LEU A 22 4.48 11.71 -10.28
N ARG A 23 4.88 12.19 -11.46
CA ARG A 23 4.57 13.55 -11.90
C ARG A 23 4.33 13.55 -13.41
N PRO A 24 3.08 13.68 -13.87
CA PRO A 24 1.88 13.78 -13.04
C PRO A 24 1.49 12.43 -12.41
N LEU A 25 0.96 12.47 -11.20
CA LEU A 25 0.42 11.30 -10.54
C LEU A 25 -0.94 10.95 -11.17
N ASP A 26 -1.17 9.66 -11.43
CA ASP A 26 -2.44 9.20 -12.02
C ASP A 26 -3.52 9.07 -10.95
N GLU A 27 -3.99 10.21 -10.48
CA GLU A 27 -5.00 10.28 -9.42
C GLU A 27 -6.32 9.63 -9.84
N LYS A 28 -6.69 9.76 -11.11
CA LYS A 28 -7.95 9.21 -11.62
C LYS A 28 -8.00 7.68 -11.47
N THR A 29 -6.93 7.00 -11.86
CA THR A 29 -6.85 5.55 -11.74
C THR A 29 -6.95 5.11 -10.28
N ILE A 30 -6.26 5.81 -9.38
CA ILE A 30 -6.30 5.50 -7.95
C ILE A 30 -7.71 5.70 -7.39
N ILE A 31 -8.34 6.82 -7.70
CA ILE A 31 -9.69 7.12 -7.23
C ILE A 31 -10.70 6.09 -7.72
N GLU A 32 -10.66 5.74 -9.00
CA GLU A 32 -11.57 4.74 -9.57
C GLU A 32 -11.40 3.37 -8.92
N SER A 33 -10.15 2.95 -8.68
CA SER A 33 -9.87 1.68 -8.04
C SER A 33 -10.37 1.64 -6.58
N VAL A 34 -10.14 2.71 -5.82
CA VAL A 34 -10.60 2.79 -4.43
C VAL A 34 -12.12 2.82 -4.35
N LYS A 35 -12.79 3.54 -5.25
CA LYS A 35 -14.26 3.53 -5.31
C LYS A 35 -14.83 2.15 -5.58
N LYS A 36 -14.10 1.35 -6.35
CA LYS A 36 -14.52 0.00 -6.70
C LYS A 36 -14.27 -0.98 -5.56
N THR A 37 -13.13 -0.86 -4.86
CA THR A 37 -12.69 -1.84 -3.86
C THR A 37 -12.99 -1.42 -2.42
N ASN A 38 -13.11 -0.11 -2.14
CA ASN A 38 -13.41 0.48 -0.83
C ASN A 38 -12.32 0.28 0.22
N ARG A 39 -11.15 -0.21 -0.17
CA ARG A 39 -10.01 -0.43 0.71
C ARG A 39 -8.73 -0.12 -0.02
N LEU A 40 -7.73 0.40 0.71
CA LEU A 40 -6.46 0.80 0.10
C LEU A 40 -5.28 0.40 0.99
N VAL A 41 -4.31 -0.28 0.36
CA VAL A 41 -3.00 -0.56 0.95
C VAL A 41 -1.96 0.06 0.02
N ILE A 42 -1.04 0.83 0.57
CA ILE A 42 0.04 1.47 -0.18
C ILE A 42 1.35 0.80 0.20
N VAL A 43 2.09 0.33 -0.79
CA VAL A 43 3.39 -0.31 -0.58
C VAL A 43 4.46 0.52 -1.28
N GLU A 44 5.49 0.92 -0.55
CA GLU A 44 6.59 1.70 -1.12
C GLU A 44 7.92 1.44 -0.40
N GLU A 45 9.01 1.57 -1.12
CA GLU A 45 10.36 1.38 -0.59
C GLU A 45 10.94 2.71 -0.13
N SER A 46 10.23 3.40 0.76
CA SER A 46 10.65 4.70 1.29
C SER A 46 10.26 4.80 2.76
N TRP A 47 10.81 5.81 3.42
CA TRP A 47 10.45 6.08 4.80
C TRP A 47 8.97 6.51 4.86
N PRO A 48 8.25 6.15 5.94
CA PRO A 48 6.82 6.52 6.05
C PRO A 48 6.58 8.03 6.12
N PHE A 49 7.57 8.78 6.60
CA PHE A 49 7.46 10.23 6.73
C PHE A 49 7.71 10.93 5.40
N ALA A 50 6.84 11.86 5.03
CA ALA A 50 6.96 12.69 3.82
C ALA A 50 7.10 11.89 2.53
N SER A 51 6.53 10.68 2.45
CA SER A 51 6.59 9.82 1.27
C SER A 51 5.48 10.17 0.28
N VAL A 52 5.62 9.67 -0.95
CA VAL A 52 4.56 9.78 -1.97
C VAL A 52 3.27 9.10 -1.48
N GLY A 53 3.42 7.98 -0.74
CA GLY A 53 2.27 7.31 -0.13
C GLY A 53 1.49 8.22 0.79
N SER A 54 2.16 9.11 1.54
CA SER A 54 1.49 10.07 2.41
C SER A 54 0.65 11.07 1.60
N GLU A 55 1.12 11.49 0.44
CA GLU A 55 0.33 12.35 -0.45
C GLU A 55 -0.88 11.62 -1.00
N ILE A 56 -0.73 10.35 -1.36
CA ILE A 56 -1.85 9.53 -1.84
C ILE A 56 -2.90 9.38 -0.76
N VAL A 57 -2.50 9.10 0.48
CA VAL A 57 -3.42 9.05 1.63
C VAL A 57 -4.18 10.37 1.75
N ASN A 58 -3.46 11.48 1.64
CA ASN A 58 -4.05 12.79 1.81
C ASN A 58 -5.13 13.07 0.76
N PHE A 59 -4.84 12.88 -0.54
CA PHE A 59 -5.85 13.19 -1.54
C PHE A 59 -7.00 12.18 -1.56
N VAL A 60 -6.75 10.90 -1.28
CA VAL A 60 -7.81 9.90 -1.20
C VAL A 60 -8.77 10.24 -0.06
N GLN A 61 -8.26 10.61 1.10
CA GLN A 61 -9.10 11.02 2.22
C GLN A 61 -9.90 12.29 1.92
N ASN A 62 -9.30 13.26 1.22
CA ASN A 62 -9.98 14.50 0.89
C ASN A 62 -11.05 14.32 -0.19
N GLU A 63 -10.81 13.46 -1.16
CA GLU A 63 -11.68 13.32 -2.34
C GLU A 63 -12.74 12.24 -2.18
N ILE A 64 -12.40 11.12 -1.55
CA ILE A 64 -13.27 9.95 -1.54
C ILE A 64 -13.31 9.23 -0.19
N PHE A 65 -13.15 9.97 0.91
CA PHE A 65 -13.18 9.39 2.25
C PHE A 65 -14.44 8.52 2.48
N ASP A 66 -15.58 8.95 1.97
CA ASP A 66 -16.84 8.22 2.18
C ASP A 66 -16.88 6.84 1.53
N TYR A 67 -15.97 6.57 0.59
CA TYR A 67 -15.88 5.27 -0.07
C TYR A 67 -15.01 4.28 0.68
N LEU A 68 -14.27 4.71 1.70
CA LEU A 68 -13.36 3.83 2.44
C LEU A 68 -14.10 3.06 3.53
N ASP A 69 -13.92 1.73 3.53
CA ASP A 69 -14.49 0.84 4.56
C ASP A 69 -13.54 0.61 5.73
N SER A 70 -12.28 1.04 5.59
CA SER A 70 -11.27 0.90 6.65
C SER A 70 -10.24 2.03 6.53
N PRO A 71 -9.49 2.31 7.60
CA PRO A 71 -8.33 3.20 7.48
C PRO A 71 -7.34 2.69 6.44
N ILE A 72 -6.70 3.61 5.73
CA ILE A 72 -5.67 3.27 4.75
C ILE A 72 -4.43 2.78 5.50
N LYS A 73 -3.84 1.68 5.00
CA LYS A 73 -2.59 1.14 5.55
C LYS A 73 -1.44 1.38 4.59
N LYS A 74 -0.29 1.75 5.15
CA LYS A 74 0.95 1.92 4.38
C LYS A 74 1.98 0.90 4.84
N VAL A 75 2.62 0.25 3.88
CA VAL A 75 3.74 -0.66 4.11
C VAL A 75 4.97 0.01 3.52
N ASN A 76 5.87 0.46 4.37
CA ASN A 76 7.05 1.23 3.98
C ASN A 76 8.32 0.52 4.43
N SER A 77 9.47 1.03 3.96
CA SER A 77 10.76 0.63 4.49
C SER A 77 10.89 1.05 5.95
N ALA A 78 11.75 0.37 6.70
CA ALA A 78 12.03 0.76 8.07
C ALA A 78 12.58 2.20 8.11
N ASP A 79 12.22 2.96 9.15
CA ASP A 79 12.65 4.36 9.30
C ASP A 79 14.07 4.42 9.90
N VAL A 80 15.02 3.84 9.17
CA VAL A 80 16.44 3.80 9.54
C VAL A 80 17.27 3.92 8.25
N PRO A 81 18.53 4.36 8.32
CA PRO A 81 19.40 4.38 7.14
C PRO A 81 19.51 3.00 6.51
N MET A 82 19.61 2.95 5.18
CA MET A 82 19.72 1.68 4.48
C MET A 82 21.02 0.97 4.87
N PRO A 83 20.96 -0.28 5.36
CA PRO A 83 22.15 -1.03 5.75
C PRO A 83 22.91 -1.55 4.52
N TYR A 84 24.22 -1.77 4.70
CA TYR A 84 25.08 -2.26 3.63
C TYR A 84 25.00 -3.80 3.45
N SER A 85 24.53 -4.51 4.46
CA SER A 85 24.39 -5.97 4.40
C SER A 85 23.14 -6.36 3.61
N SER A 86 23.26 -7.31 2.68
CA SER A 86 22.11 -7.79 1.91
C SER A 86 21.04 -8.44 2.79
N VAL A 87 21.42 -9.07 3.91
CA VAL A 87 20.47 -9.65 4.85
C VAL A 87 19.69 -8.54 5.58
N LEU A 88 20.39 -7.50 6.04
CA LEU A 88 19.76 -6.36 6.70
C LEU A 88 18.95 -5.54 5.72
N GLU A 89 19.40 -5.44 4.46
CA GLU A 89 18.65 -4.76 3.41
C GLU A 89 17.29 -5.42 3.18
N LYS A 90 17.24 -6.75 3.17
CA LYS A 90 15.98 -7.48 3.04
C LYS A 90 15.02 -7.19 4.20
N LYS A 91 15.54 -6.99 5.41
CA LYS A 91 14.71 -6.61 6.56
C LYS A 91 14.27 -5.15 6.50
N TYR A 92 15.06 -4.31 5.84
CA TYR A 92 14.75 -2.90 5.67
C TYR A 92 13.57 -2.68 4.71
N LEU A 93 13.52 -3.42 3.61
CA LEU A 93 12.49 -3.26 2.58
C LEU A 93 11.16 -3.89 2.99
N PRO A 94 10.04 -3.44 2.42
CA PRO A 94 8.74 -4.07 2.67
C PRO A 94 8.77 -5.54 2.30
N GLN A 95 8.24 -6.40 3.18
CA GLN A 95 8.22 -7.84 2.97
C GLN A 95 6.81 -8.31 2.61
N VAL A 96 6.73 -9.47 1.95
CA VAL A 96 5.44 -10.07 1.55
C VAL A 96 4.53 -10.25 2.76
N ASN A 97 5.07 -10.71 3.89
CA ASN A 97 4.27 -10.90 5.11
C ASN A 97 3.69 -9.58 5.63
N ASP A 98 4.44 -8.48 5.53
CA ASP A 98 3.97 -7.17 5.96
C ASP A 98 2.79 -6.71 5.10
N ILE A 99 2.86 -6.96 3.79
CA ILE A 99 1.79 -6.63 2.86
C ILE A 99 0.56 -7.48 3.15
N ILE A 100 0.73 -8.78 3.42
CA ILE A 100 -0.37 -9.68 3.76
C ILE A 100 -1.06 -9.22 5.04
N LEU A 101 -0.29 -8.83 6.06
CA LEU A 101 -0.86 -8.32 7.31
C LEU A 101 -1.68 -7.05 7.07
N ALA A 102 -1.17 -6.14 6.24
CA ALA A 102 -1.90 -4.92 5.90
C ALA A 102 -3.22 -5.24 5.16
N ILE A 103 -3.19 -6.18 4.22
CA ILE A 103 -4.39 -6.62 3.51
C ILE A 103 -5.42 -7.19 4.50
N LYS A 104 -4.98 -8.03 5.43
CA LYS A 104 -5.87 -8.60 6.45
C LYS A 104 -6.46 -7.50 7.35
N GLU A 105 -5.67 -6.51 7.74
CA GLU A 105 -6.16 -5.42 8.57
C GLU A 105 -7.26 -4.61 7.88
N VAL A 106 -7.06 -4.24 6.60
CA VAL A 106 -8.07 -3.45 5.88
C VAL A 106 -9.32 -4.27 5.57
N CYS A 107 -9.22 -5.60 5.54
CA CYS A 107 -10.36 -6.50 5.32
C CYS A 107 -10.97 -7.02 6.64
N TYR A 108 -10.39 -6.68 7.77
CA TYR A 108 -10.84 -7.09 9.11
C TYR A 108 -10.88 -8.62 9.30
N ILE A 109 -9.86 -9.30 8.81
CA ILE A 109 -9.78 -10.76 8.93
C ILE A 109 -8.50 -11.26 9.64
#